data_4063630ef36fb7cb1c86b80c7681b6bf
#
_entry.id   4063630ef36fb7cb1c86b80c7681b6bf
#
_cell.length_a   1.000
_cell.length_b   1.000
_cell.length_c   1.000
_cell.angle_alpha   90.00
_cell.angle_beta   90.00
_cell.angle_gamma   90.00
#
_symmetry.space_group_name_H-M   'P 1'
#
loop_
_entity.id
_entity.type
_entity.pdbx_description
1 polymer ?
#
loop_
_entity_poly.entity_id
_entity_poly.type
_entity_poly.pdbx_seq_one_letter_code
_entity_poly.pdbx_strand_id
1 'polypeptide(L)'
;IGKRIYNQGMVASNDGNISVKLNDNEFLCTPTGVSKGFMTPEYICKVDANGKVIQANAGFKPSSEIKMHMRVYKNRPDVNAVVHAHPLYATGFAIAGIPLTQPIMPEAVIALGCVPIAEYGTPSTEEIPDAVEKYLQSFDAVLLENHGALTFSDSLLNAYHKMESVEFYAKLLYISKQIGGPQELSKAQVERLYEIRRSFGMKGKHPADLCPNVQSGKPSCHGCSGSCKGDC
;
A
#
# COMPACT_ATOMS: atom_id res chain seq x y z
N ILE A 1 -16.25 -1.09 -2.02
CA ILE A 1 -14.93 -0.90 -1.42
C ILE A 1 -14.82 0.49 -0.81
N GLY A 2 -15.29 1.56 -1.48
CA GLY A 2 -15.28 2.91 -0.92
C GLY A 2 -15.94 3.00 0.46
N LYS A 3 -17.13 2.39 0.61
CA LYS A 3 -17.80 2.30 1.92
C LYS A 3 -17.00 1.52 2.96
N ARG A 4 -16.29 0.45 2.54
CA ARG A 4 -15.47 -0.35 3.46
C ARG A 4 -14.29 0.46 4.01
N ILE A 5 -13.50 1.11 3.16
CA ILE A 5 -12.36 1.93 3.61
C ILE A 5 -12.80 3.11 4.48
N TYR A 6 -13.97 3.72 4.16
CA TYR A 6 -14.56 4.77 4.97
C TYR A 6 -14.99 4.26 6.35
N ASN A 7 -15.74 3.17 6.40
CA ASN A 7 -16.26 2.61 7.65
C ASN A 7 -15.14 2.11 8.59
N GLN A 8 -14.00 1.71 8.03
CA GLN A 8 -12.82 1.32 8.81
C GLN A 8 -11.92 2.49 9.21
N GLY A 9 -12.31 3.73 8.89
CA GLY A 9 -11.51 4.91 9.22
C GLY A 9 -10.20 5.02 8.45
N MET A 10 -10.10 4.37 7.28
CA MET A 10 -8.90 4.42 6.43
C MET A 10 -8.84 5.67 5.56
N VAL A 11 -9.88 6.49 5.55
CA VAL A 11 -9.94 7.76 4.84
C VAL A 11 -10.69 8.78 5.66
N ALA A 12 -10.26 10.03 5.59
CA ALA A 12 -10.96 11.19 6.15
C ALA A 12 -11.57 12.01 5.01
N SER A 13 -12.68 12.69 5.27
CA SER A 13 -13.32 13.59 4.31
C SER A 13 -13.50 12.95 2.93
N ASN A 14 -12.79 13.46 1.92
CA ASN A 14 -12.80 12.99 0.53
C ASN A 14 -11.49 12.30 0.11
N ASP A 15 -10.63 11.98 1.06
CA ASP A 15 -9.33 11.34 0.82
C ASP A 15 -9.44 9.94 0.21
N GLY A 16 -8.30 9.46 -0.29
CA GLY A 16 -8.17 8.16 -0.92
C GLY A 16 -8.77 8.09 -2.32
N ASN A 17 -8.37 7.11 -3.07
CA ASN A 17 -8.86 6.86 -4.43
C ASN A 17 -8.70 5.39 -4.81
N ILE A 18 -9.55 4.94 -5.71
CA ILE A 18 -9.63 3.55 -6.14
C ILE A 18 -9.76 3.54 -7.65
N SER A 19 -9.09 2.60 -8.30
CA SER A 19 -9.29 2.35 -9.72
C SER A 19 -9.33 0.87 -10.06
N VAL A 20 -9.97 0.54 -11.19
CA VAL A 20 -10.09 -0.81 -11.73
C VAL A 20 -9.83 -0.76 -13.22
N LYS A 21 -8.96 -1.64 -13.71
CA LYS A 21 -8.71 -1.86 -15.12
C LYS A 21 -9.84 -2.72 -15.72
N LEU A 22 -10.50 -2.22 -16.75
CA LEU A 22 -11.51 -2.97 -17.53
C LEU A 22 -10.85 -3.73 -18.69
N ASN A 23 -9.92 -3.07 -19.35
CA ASN A 23 -9.08 -3.60 -20.42
C ASN A 23 -7.83 -2.69 -20.54
N ASP A 24 -6.98 -2.91 -21.54
CA ASP A 24 -5.72 -2.16 -21.66
C ASP A 24 -5.89 -0.66 -21.96
N ASN A 25 -7.08 -0.24 -22.40
CA ASN A 25 -7.38 1.14 -22.79
C ASN A 25 -8.43 1.83 -21.92
N GLU A 26 -9.09 1.12 -21.02
CA GLU A 26 -10.19 1.66 -20.21
C GLU A 26 -10.06 1.31 -18.74
N PHE A 27 -10.18 2.31 -17.89
CA PHE A 27 -10.08 2.18 -16.43
C PHE A 27 -11.23 2.94 -15.77
N LEU A 28 -11.83 2.33 -14.74
CA LEU A 28 -12.74 3.02 -13.85
C LEU A 28 -11.95 3.63 -12.71
N CYS A 29 -12.33 4.81 -12.25
CA CYS A 29 -11.73 5.44 -11.08
C CYS A 29 -12.73 6.29 -10.29
N THR A 30 -12.45 6.44 -9.00
CA THR A 30 -13.22 7.31 -8.13
C THR A 30 -13.00 8.78 -8.48
N PRO A 31 -14.01 9.64 -8.28
CA PRO A 31 -13.89 11.06 -8.56
C PRO A 31 -13.09 11.78 -7.47
N THR A 32 -12.56 12.95 -7.81
CA THR A 32 -12.02 13.91 -6.84
C THR A 32 -13.14 14.58 -6.05
N GLY A 33 -12.85 15.01 -4.82
CA GLY A 33 -13.75 15.82 -4.00
C GLY A 33 -14.98 15.10 -3.42
N VAL A 34 -15.05 13.76 -3.55
CA VAL A 34 -16.18 12.96 -3.05
C VAL A 34 -15.72 11.99 -1.98
N SER A 35 -16.42 11.98 -0.84
CA SER A 35 -16.19 11.02 0.23
C SER A 35 -16.44 9.59 -0.24
N LYS A 36 -15.52 8.69 0.03
CA LYS A 36 -15.60 7.29 -0.40
C LYS A 36 -16.76 6.54 0.25
N GLY A 37 -17.22 6.98 1.42
CA GLY A 37 -18.38 6.40 2.11
C GLY A 37 -19.73 6.71 1.47
N PHE A 38 -19.81 7.76 0.68
CA PHE A 38 -21.07 8.29 0.13
C PHE A 38 -21.15 8.22 -1.39
N MET A 39 -20.22 7.52 -2.03
CA MET A 39 -20.26 7.35 -3.49
C MET A 39 -21.39 6.44 -3.93
N THR A 40 -21.97 6.79 -5.09
CA THR A 40 -22.85 5.95 -5.87
C THR A 40 -22.17 5.60 -7.22
N PRO A 41 -22.68 4.60 -7.97
CA PRO A 41 -22.09 4.22 -9.26
C PRO A 41 -21.99 5.39 -10.26
N GLU A 42 -22.90 6.33 -10.21
CA GLU A 42 -22.98 7.49 -11.10
C GLU A 42 -21.79 8.45 -10.94
N TYR A 43 -21.06 8.36 -9.82
CA TYR A 43 -19.90 9.22 -9.54
C TYR A 43 -18.61 8.69 -10.17
N ILE A 44 -18.60 7.42 -10.58
CA ILE A 44 -17.41 6.77 -11.12
C ILE A 44 -17.08 7.33 -12.50
N CYS A 45 -15.82 7.70 -12.67
CA CYS A 45 -15.29 8.15 -13.94
C CYS A 45 -14.63 7.01 -14.72
N LYS A 46 -14.70 7.07 -16.05
CA LYS A 46 -13.90 6.21 -16.94
C LYS A 46 -12.81 7.03 -17.59
N VAL A 47 -11.59 6.51 -17.57
CA VAL A 47 -10.40 7.16 -18.14
C VAL A 47 -9.66 6.20 -19.07
N ASP A 48 -8.84 6.76 -19.97
CA ASP A 48 -7.90 6.00 -20.80
C ASP A 48 -6.59 5.66 -20.06
N ALA A 49 -5.68 4.98 -20.73
CA ALA A 49 -4.37 4.59 -20.17
C ALA A 49 -3.46 5.78 -19.79
N ASN A 50 -3.78 7.00 -20.21
CA ASN A 50 -3.09 8.22 -19.83
C ASN A 50 -3.82 8.99 -18.71
N GLY A 51 -4.92 8.43 -18.18
CA GLY A 51 -5.76 9.09 -17.17
C GLY A 51 -6.70 10.17 -17.74
N LYS A 52 -6.82 10.29 -19.07
CA LYS A 52 -7.72 11.23 -19.72
C LYS A 52 -9.16 10.71 -19.67
N VAL A 53 -10.11 11.59 -19.39
CA VAL A 53 -11.53 11.23 -19.28
C VAL A 53 -12.07 10.71 -20.62
N ILE A 54 -12.63 9.50 -20.59
CA ILE A 54 -13.45 8.91 -21.65
C ILE A 54 -14.92 9.21 -21.37
N GLN A 55 -15.34 9.01 -20.10
CA GLN A 55 -16.72 9.19 -19.67
C GLN A 55 -16.76 9.62 -18.20
N ALA A 56 -17.54 10.63 -17.90
CA ALA A 56 -17.91 11.05 -16.56
C ALA A 56 -19.25 11.73 -16.60
N ASN A 57 -20.07 11.58 -15.55
CA ASN A 57 -21.28 12.33 -15.42
C ASN A 57 -20.98 13.80 -15.08
N ALA A 58 -21.93 14.69 -15.41
CA ALA A 58 -21.77 16.14 -15.22
C ALA A 58 -21.40 16.47 -13.75
N GLY A 59 -20.36 17.27 -13.58
CA GLY A 59 -19.84 17.68 -12.28
C GLY A 59 -18.77 16.78 -11.67
N PHE A 60 -18.51 15.59 -12.22
CA PHE A 60 -17.47 14.70 -11.71
C PHE A 60 -16.21 14.72 -12.58
N LYS A 61 -15.06 14.65 -11.92
CA LYS A 61 -13.75 14.54 -12.54
C LYS A 61 -12.96 13.43 -11.86
N PRO A 62 -12.08 12.70 -12.56
CA PRO A 62 -11.21 11.71 -11.95
C PRO A 62 -10.40 12.28 -10.79
N SER A 63 -10.01 11.42 -9.84
CA SER A 63 -9.03 11.79 -8.83
C SER A 63 -7.78 12.39 -9.48
N SER A 64 -7.23 13.44 -8.89
CA SER A 64 -5.97 14.06 -9.35
C SER A 64 -4.76 13.13 -9.22
N GLU A 65 -4.86 12.07 -8.39
CA GLU A 65 -3.82 11.07 -8.19
C GLU A 65 -3.93 9.86 -9.14
N ILE A 66 -4.81 9.93 -10.14
CA ILE A 66 -4.97 8.86 -11.14
C ILE A 66 -3.64 8.52 -11.85
N LYS A 67 -2.72 9.47 -11.96
CA LYS A 67 -1.39 9.27 -12.54
C LYS A 67 -0.59 8.17 -11.83
N MET A 68 -0.65 8.13 -10.50
CA MET A 68 -0.01 7.09 -9.69
C MET A 68 -0.59 5.70 -10.04
N HIS A 69 -1.91 5.60 -10.20
CA HIS A 69 -2.56 4.34 -10.60
C HIS A 69 -2.17 3.92 -12.03
N MET A 70 -2.13 4.87 -12.96
CA MET A 70 -1.71 4.58 -14.34
C MET A 70 -0.25 4.11 -14.40
N ARG A 71 0.64 4.66 -13.54
CA ARG A 71 2.02 4.20 -13.41
C ARG A 71 2.07 2.73 -12.94
N VAL A 72 1.22 2.34 -11.99
CA VAL A 72 1.09 0.94 -11.56
C VAL A 72 0.67 0.06 -12.73
N TYR A 73 -0.42 0.36 -13.42
CA TYR A 73 -0.93 -0.46 -14.52
C TYR A 73 0.08 -0.59 -15.67
N LYS A 74 0.80 0.48 -15.98
CA LYS A 74 1.84 0.48 -17.02
C LYS A 74 2.98 -0.48 -16.69
N ASN A 75 3.40 -0.55 -15.43
CA ASN A 75 4.53 -1.36 -14.99
C ASN A 75 4.14 -2.77 -14.55
N ARG A 76 2.84 -3.00 -14.29
CA ARG A 76 2.29 -4.25 -13.74
C ARG A 76 1.06 -4.71 -14.53
N PRO A 77 1.27 -5.36 -15.69
CA PRO A 77 0.17 -5.86 -16.53
C PRO A 77 -0.69 -6.94 -15.83
N ASP A 78 -0.16 -7.56 -14.79
CA ASP A 78 -0.86 -8.52 -13.92
C ASP A 78 -1.84 -7.87 -12.92
N VAL A 79 -1.80 -6.53 -12.77
CA VAL A 79 -2.64 -5.78 -11.84
C VAL A 79 -3.90 -5.29 -12.53
N ASN A 80 -5.06 -5.53 -11.92
CA ASN A 80 -6.36 -5.06 -12.38
C ASN A 80 -7.05 -4.08 -11.43
N ALA A 81 -6.49 -3.85 -10.23
CA ALA A 81 -7.04 -2.86 -9.31
C ALA A 81 -5.97 -2.23 -8.42
N VAL A 82 -6.18 -0.95 -8.11
CA VAL A 82 -5.32 -0.15 -7.25
C VAL A 82 -6.18 0.56 -6.20
N VAL A 83 -5.76 0.51 -4.94
CA VAL A 83 -6.39 1.17 -3.80
C VAL A 83 -5.35 2.05 -3.11
N HIS A 84 -5.65 3.33 -3.00
CA HIS A 84 -4.92 4.30 -2.19
C HIS A 84 -5.81 4.81 -1.08
N ALA A 85 -5.28 4.83 0.14
CA ALA A 85 -5.95 5.31 1.34
C ALA A 85 -4.94 5.86 2.35
N HIS A 86 -5.45 6.48 3.41
CA HIS A 86 -4.67 7.01 4.54
C HIS A 86 -5.00 6.24 5.84
N PRO A 87 -4.80 4.90 5.88
CA PRO A 87 -5.10 4.12 7.06
C PRO A 87 -4.25 4.61 8.24
N LEU A 88 -4.87 4.77 9.40
CA LEU A 88 -4.33 5.59 10.49
C LEU A 88 -2.96 5.15 10.97
N TYR A 89 -2.78 3.85 11.23
CA TYR A 89 -1.51 3.33 11.75
C TYR A 89 -0.44 3.26 10.66
N ALA A 90 -0.79 2.77 9.47
CA ALA A 90 0.15 2.70 8.36
C ALA A 90 0.61 4.10 7.92
N THR A 91 -0.30 5.09 7.89
CA THR A 91 0.04 6.49 7.62
C THR A 91 0.92 7.07 8.74
N GLY A 92 0.69 6.70 10.00
CA GLY A 92 1.56 7.07 11.10
C GLY A 92 3.00 6.58 10.90
N PHE A 93 3.19 5.33 10.44
CA PHE A 93 4.51 4.81 10.06
C PHE A 93 5.10 5.55 8.86
N ALA A 94 4.28 5.87 7.85
CA ALA A 94 4.70 6.63 6.69
C ALA A 94 5.18 8.05 7.05
N ILE A 95 4.49 8.74 7.97
CA ILE A 95 4.89 10.06 8.51
C ILE A 95 6.18 9.96 9.32
N ALA A 96 6.37 8.88 10.07
CA ALA A 96 7.58 8.64 10.83
C ALA A 96 8.78 8.20 9.96
N GLY A 97 8.60 7.98 8.66
CA GLY A 97 9.64 7.46 7.75
C GLY A 97 10.03 6.00 8.04
N ILE A 98 9.13 5.22 8.65
CA ILE A 98 9.43 3.85 9.09
C ILE A 98 8.69 2.84 8.22
N PRO A 99 9.39 2.04 7.39
CA PRO A 99 8.79 0.96 6.63
C PRO A 99 8.31 -0.18 7.52
N LEU A 100 7.38 -0.99 7.04
CA LEU A 100 6.89 -2.17 7.75
C LEU A 100 7.69 -3.41 7.29
N THR A 101 8.78 -3.71 8.00
CA THR A 101 9.72 -4.76 7.59
C THR A 101 9.86 -5.91 8.60
N GLN A 102 9.32 -5.76 9.81
CA GLN A 102 9.50 -6.74 10.88
C GLN A 102 8.55 -7.94 10.71
N PRO A 103 9.04 -9.18 10.65
CA PRO A 103 8.20 -10.36 10.47
C PRO A 103 7.56 -10.78 11.80
N ILE A 104 6.50 -10.10 12.20
CA ILE A 104 5.86 -10.27 13.52
C ILE A 104 4.61 -11.17 13.52
N MET A 105 4.08 -11.48 12.33
CA MET A 105 2.81 -12.19 12.19
C MET A 105 2.80 -13.02 10.89
N PRO A 106 2.41 -14.32 10.96
CA PRO A 106 2.40 -15.20 9.79
C PRO A 106 1.58 -14.66 8.63
N GLU A 107 0.38 -14.12 8.88
CA GLU A 107 -0.52 -13.61 7.85
C GLU A 107 0.08 -12.40 7.13
N ALA A 108 0.75 -11.50 7.84
CA ALA A 108 1.43 -10.35 7.23
C ALA A 108 2.60 -10.81 6.35
N VAL A 109 3.39 -11.78 6.82
CA VAL A 109 4.50 -12.38 6.05
C VAL A 109 3.98 -13.05 4.78
N ILE A 110 2.91 -13.85 4.88
CA ILE A 110 2.32 -14.55 3.73
C ILE A 110 1.68 -13.58 2.74
N ALA A 111 0.90 -12.60 3.22
CA ALA A 111 0.14 -11.70 2.35
C ALA A 111 1.02 -10.61 1.71
N LEU A 112 1.91 -10.00 2.47
CA LEU A 112 2.65 -8.80 2.10
C LEU A 112 4.16 -9.03 2.03
N GLY A 113 4.71 -9.85 2.90
CA GLY A 113 6.15 -9.94 3.17
C GLY A 113 6.60 -8.74 3.98
N CYS A 114 7.11 -7.71 3.34
CA CYS A 114 7.33 -6.40 3.95
C CYS A 114 6.74 -5.30 3.07
N VAL A 115 6.56 -4.11 3.64
CA VAL A 115 6.01 -2.94 2.94
C VAL A 115 7.05 -1.82 2.99
N PRO A 116 7.66 -1.48 1.84
CA PRO A 116 8.64 -0.39 1.75
C PRO A 116 7.95 0.96 1.86
N ILE A 117 8.74 2.01 2.01
CA ILE A 117 8.29 3.39 1.96
C ILE A 117 8.88 4.07 0.73
N ALA A 118 8.02 4.65 -0.11
CA ALA A 118 8.42 5.51 -1.22
C ALA A 118 8.67 6.93 -0.69
N GLU A 119 9.72 7.57 -1.21
CA GLU A 119 10.08 8.94 -0.87
C GLU A 119 8.92 9.91 -1.09
N TYR A 120 8.89 10.99 -0.32
CA TYR A 120 7.88 12.03 -0.46
C TYR A 120 7.79 12.53 -1.90
N GLY A 121 6.56 12.73 -2.35
CA GLY A 121 6.23 13.40 -3.59
C GLY A 121 5.02 14.29 -3.39
N THR A 122 4.98 15.42 -4.10
CA THR A 122 3.86 16.37 -4.06
C THR A 122 2.64 15.76 -4.74
N PRO A 123 1.48 15.66 -4.05
CA PRO A 123 0.25 15.12 -4.64
C PRO A 123 -0.14 15.80 -5.94
N SER A 124 -0.73 15.04 -6.87
CA SER A 124 -1.17 15.48 -8.20
C SER A 124 -0.03 15.78 -9.20
N THR A 125 1.24 15.61 -8.82
CA THR A 125 2.41 15.73 -9.71
C THR A 125 2.86 14.37 -10.23
N GLU A 126 3.99 14.30 -10.95
CA GLU A 126 4.64 13.05 -11.33
C GLU A 126 5.60 12.51 -10.23
N GLU A 127 5.87 13.29 -9.19
CA GLU A 127 6.81 12.91 -8.13
C GLU A 127 6.40 11.61 -7.42
N ILE A 128 5.11 11.47 -7.04
CA ILE A 128 4.62 10.23 -6.40
C ILE A 128 4.69 9.05 -7.36
N PRO A 129 4.18 9.12 -8.62
CA PRO A 129 4.39 8.06 -9.61
C PRO A 129 5.84 7.62 -9.75
N ASP A 130 6.79 8.55 -9.85
CA ASP A 130 8.22 8.27 -10.01
C ASP A 130 8.83 7.62 -8.76
N ALA A 131 8.46 8.07 -7.56
CA ALA A 131 8.90 7.48 -6.30
C ALA A 131 8.39 6.03 -6.13
N VAL A 132 7.14 5.76 -6.48
CA VAL A 132 6.51 4.44 -6.38
C VAL A 132 7.07 3.45 -7.39
N GLU A 133 7.42 3.89 -8.60
CA GLU A 133 7.88 3.02 -9.70
C GLU A 133 9.03 2.10 -9.30
N LYS A 134 9.93 2.56 -8.46
CA LYS A 134 11.08 1.81 -7.94
C LYS A 134 10.69 0.48 -7.24
N TYR A 135 9.47 0.41 -6.71
CA TYR A 135 8.98 -0.72 -5.90
C TYR A 135 8.05 -1.67 -6.66
N LEU A 136 7.48 -1.23 -7.78
CA LEU A 136 6.39 -1.95 -8.47
C LEU A 136 6.77 -3.36 -8.92
N GLN A 137 8.04 -3.62 -9.24
CA GLN A 137 8.47 -4.93 -9.73
C GLN A 137 8.56 -5.98 -8.62
N SER A 138 8.65 -5.57 -7.36
CA SER A 138 8.92 -6.48 -6.24
C SER A 138 7.83 -6.49 -5.16
N PHE A 139 6.98 -5.47 -5.11
CA PHE A 139 5.99 -5.28 -4.04
C PHE A 139 4.60 -5.09 -4.61
N ASP A 140 3.59 -5.44 -3.83
CA ASP A 140 2.17 -5.19 -4.10
C ASP A 140 1.55 -4.19 -3.09
N ALA A 141 2.35 -3.69 -2.16
CA ALA A 141 1.99 -2.66 -1.20
C ALA A 141 3.20 -1.73 -0.96
N VAL A 142 2.96 -0.44 -0.85
CA VAL A 142 3.98 0.60 -0.63
C VAL A 142 3.39 1.65 0.30
N LEU A 143 4.13 2.07 1.32
CA LEU A 143 3.85 3.29 2.07
C LEU A 143 4.33 4.50 1.26
N LEU A 144 3.60 5.60 1.34
CA LEU A 144 3.95 6.88 0.73
C LEU A 144 4.36 7.83 1.85
N GLU A 145 5.61 8.26 1.87
CA GLU A 145 6.15 9.13 2.93
C GLU A 145 5.28 10.37 3.12
N ASN A 146 4.90 10.67 4.38
CA ASN A 146 4.02 11.77 4.79
C ASN A 146 2.64 11.79 4.10
N HIS A 147 2.16 10.67 3.56
CA HIS A 147 0.93 10.69 2.77
C HIS A 147 -0.02 9.54 3.16
N GLY A 148 0.34 8.29 2.92
CA GLY A 148 -0.56 7.16 3.16
C GLY A 148 -0.01 5.83 2.66
N ALA A 149 -0.89 4.97 2.14
CA ALA A 149 -0.54 3.66 1.61
C ALA A 149 -1.16 3.42 0.22
N LEU A 150 -0.45 2.67 -0.61
CA LEU A 150 -0.87 2.22 -1.93
C LEU A 150 -0.82 0.69 -1.97
N THR A 151 -1.89 0.05 -2.42
CA THR A 151 -1.95 -1.40 -2.62
C THR A 151 -2.58 -1.73 -3.97
N PHE A 152 -2.14 -2.82 -4.57
CA PHE A 152 -2.63 -3.24 -5.87
C PHE A 152 -2.61 -4.76 -6.04
N SER A 153 -3.49 -5.26 -6.91
CA SER A 153 -3.64 -6.70 -7.13
C SER A 153 -4.39 -7.00 -8.43
N ASP A 154 -4.54 -8.30 -8.71
CA ASP A 154 -5.31 -8.86 -9.83
C ASP A 154 -6.83 -8.62 -9.74
N SER A 155 -7.34 -8.22 -8.58
CA SER A 155 -8.75 -7.88 -8.37
C SER A 155 -8.92 -6.77 -7.34
N LEU A 156 -10.05 -6.06 -7.42
CA LEU A 156 -10.38 -4.99 -6.50
C LEU A 156 -10.48 -5.48 -5.04
N LEU A 157 -11.07 -6.66 -4.84
CA LEU A 157 -11.19 -7.22 -3.50
C LEU A 157 -9.82 -7.58 -2.92
N ASN A 158 -8.94 -8.18 -3.71
CA ASN A 158 -7.58 -8.53 -3.27
C ASN A 158 -6.72 -7.28 -3.00
N ALA A 159 -6.83 -6.23 -3.81
CA ALA A 159 -6.15 -4.96 -3.57
C ALA A 159 -6.63 -4.32 -2.24
N TYR A 160 -7.94 -4.36 -1.97
CA TYR A 160 -8.51 -3.88 -0.72
C TYR A 160 -8.07 -4.74 0.48
N HIS A 161 -8.07 -6.07 0.38
CA HIS A 161 -7.61 -6.95 1.46
C HIS A 161 -6.13 -6.68 1.81
N LYS A 162 -5.30 -6.36 0.82
CA LYS A 162 -3.93 -5.94 1.08
C LYS A 162 -3.87 -4.63 1.87
N MET A 163 -4.77 -3.67 1.59
CA MET A 163 -4.87 -2.42 2.35
C MET A 163 -5.28 -2.69 3.81
N GLU A 164 -6.26 -3.56 4.03
CA GLU A 164 -6.62 -4.01 5.38
C GLU A 164 -5.43 -4.67 6.10
N SER A 165 -4.70 -5.53 5.40
CA SER A 165 -3.54 -6.23 5.97
C SER A 165 -2.40 -5.25 6.31
N VAL A 166 -2.16 -4.23 5.49
CA VAL A 166 -1.17 -3.17 5.76
C VAL A 166 -1.52 -2.42 7.04
N GLU A 167 -2.77 -1.98 7.16
CA GLU A 167 -3.23 -1.26 8.35
C GLU A 167 -3.19 -2.14 9.60
N PHE A 168 -3.67 -3.38 9.50
CA PHE A 168 -3.68 -4.30 10.63
C PHE A 168 -2.26 -4.64 11.10
N TYR A 169 -1.34 -4.88 10.19
CA TYR A 169 0.07 -5.10 10.48
C TYR A 169 0.71 -3.89 11.16
N ALA A 170 0.50 -2.68 10.62
CA ALA A 170 1.00 -1.45 11.21
C ALA A 170 0.48 -1.24 12.63
N LYS A 171 -0.83 -1.49 12.84
CA LYS A 171 -1.47 -1.39 14.16
C LYS A 171 -0.86 -2.37 15.16
N LEU A 172 -0.69 -3.64 14.79
CA LEU A 172 -0.08 -4.64 15.66
C LEU A 172 1.37 -4.30 16.00
N LEU A 173 2.14 -3.85 15.00
CA LEU A 173 3.52 -3.42 15.21
C LEU A 173 3.60 -2.23 16.16
N TYR A 174 2.73 -1.24 16.01
CA TYR A 174 2.64 -0.10 16.91
C TYR A 174 2.30 -0.56 18.35
N ILE A 175 1.25 -1.38 18.53
CA ILE A 175 0.84 -1.87 19.84
C ILE A 175 1.96 -2.69 20.49
N SER A 176 2.61 -3.60 19.76
CA SER A 176 3.69 -4.42 20.28
C SER A 176 4.87 -3.58 20.77
N LYS A 177 5.20 -2.51 20.07
CA LYS A 177 6.25 -1.56 20.51
C LYS A 177 5.92 -0.86 21.83
N GLN A 178 4.64 -0.66 22.16
CA GLN A 178 4.23 -0.02 23.42
C GLN A 178 4.30 -0.96 24.62
N ILE A 179 4.30 -2.27 24.40
CA ILE A 179 4.24 -3.29 25.45
C ILE A 179 5.53 -4.12 25.57
N GLY A 180 6.66 -3.58 25.14
CA GLY A 180 7.98 -4.21 25.27
C GLY A 180 8.65 -4.60 23.97
N GLY A 181 8.05 -4.31 22.83
CA GLY A 181 8.57 -4.61 21.49
C GLY A 181 8.11 -5.96 20.95
N PRO A 182 8.12 -6.11 19.61
CA PRO A 182 7.72 -7.36 18.97
C PRO A 182 8.80 -8.43 19.11
N GLN A 183 8.39 -9.68 19.29
CA GLN A 183 9.24 -10.84 19.04
C GLN A 183 9.12 -11.23 17.58
N GLU A 184 10.18 -11.05 16.81
CA GLU A 184 10.19 -11.37 15.39
C GLU A 184 10.30 -12.88 15.15
N LEU A 185 9.65 -13.32 14.07
CA LEU A 185 9.83 -14.68 13.57
C LEU A 185 11.27 -14.89 13.10
N SER A 186 11.83 -16.05 13.41
CA SER A 186 13.16 -16.41 12.92
C SER A 186 13.19 -16.57 11.39
N LYS A 187 14.36 -16.46 10.80
CA LYS A 187 14.55 -16.64 9.35
C LYS A 187 13.96 -17.98 8.86
N ALA A 188 14.20 -19.07 9.58
CA ALA A 188 13.65 -20.38 9.22
C ALA A 188 12.10 -20.42 9.24
N GLN A 189 11.48 -19.72 10.20
CA GLN A 189 10.02 -19.60 10.26
C GLN A 189 9.48 -18.77 9.08
N VAL A 190 10.15 -17.67 8.74
CA VAL A 190 9.77 -16.81 7.60
C VAL A 190 9.91 -17.58 6.27
N GLU A 191 11.00 -18.30 6.05
CA GLU A 191 11.20 -19.15 4.86
C GLU A 191 10.07 -20.17 4.70
N ARG A 192 9.68 -20.83 5.79
CA ARG A 192 8.55 -21.77 5.80
C ARG A 192 7.22 -21.11 5.46
N LEU A 193 6.97 -19.88 5.88
CA LEU A 193 5.79 -19.12 5.50
C LEU A 193 5.77 -18.76 4.01
N TYR A 194 6.94 -18.51 3.43
CA TYR A 194 7.06 -18.30 1.98
C TYR A 194 6.77 -19.59 1.18
N GLU A 195 7.13 -20.75 1.71
CA GLU A 195 6.73 -22.04 1.11
C GLU A 195 5.22 -22.23 1.15
N ILE A 196 4.57 -21.89 2.28
CA ILE A 196 3.11 -21.92 2.41
C ILE A 196 2.45 -20.98 1.41
N ARG A 197 2.94 -19.74 1.25
CA ARG A 197 2.44 -18.81 0.23
C ARG A 197 2.51 -19.42 -1.16
N ARG A 198 3.63 -20.05 -1.53
CA ARG A 198 3.78 -20.73 -2.82
C ARG A 198 2.79 -21.90 -2.97
N SER A 199 2.61 -22.71 -1.94
CA SER A 199 1.68 -23.85 -1.96
C SER A 199 0.23 -23.43 -2.11
N PHE A 200 -0.15 -22.25 -1.61
CA PHE A 200 -1.48 -21.66 -1.78
C PHE A 200 -1.70 -21.07 -3.18
N GLY A 201 -0.67 -21.04 -4.03
CA GLY A 201 -0.77 -20.44 -5.35
C GLY A 201 -1.11 -18.94 -5.33
N MET A 202 -0.74 -18.24 -4.24
CA MET A 202 -1.05 -16.81 -4.10
C MET A 202 -0.35 -16.01 -5.19
N LYS A 203 -1.13 -15.25 -5.93
CA LYS A 203 -0.67 -14.38 -7.01
C LYS A 203 -0.05 -13.09 -6.47
N GLY A 204 0.61 -12.35 -7.36
CA GLY A 204 1.23 -11.07 -7.09
C GLY A 204 2.69 -11.19 -6.65
N LYS A 205 3.33 -10.04 -6.49
CA LYS A 205 4.72 -9.95 -6.07
C LYS A 205 4.85 -10.18 -4.57
N HIS A 206 6.00 -10.67 -4.19
CA HIS A 206 6.33 -10.88 -2.79
C HIS A 206 7.83 -10.70 -2.60
N PRO A 207 8.23 -9.76 -1.74
CA PRO A 207 9.62 -9.33 -1.65
C PRO A 207 10.52 -10.24 -0.79
N ALA A 208 10.22 -11.55 -0.70
CA ALA A 208 10.84 -12.50 0.21
C ALA A 208 12.34 -12.23 0.50
N ASP A 209 13.12 -12.06 -0.57
CA ASP A 209 14.58 -11.87 -0.47
C ASP A 209 15.00 -10.41 -0.30
N LEU A 210 14.05 -9.46 -0.42
CA LEU A 210 14.30 -8.02 -0.37
C LEU A 210 13.94 -7.40 0.99
N CYS A 211 13.31 -8.16 1.90
CA CYS A 211 13.00 -7.68 3.23
C CYS A 211 14.28 -7.58 4.07
N PRO A 212 14.68 -6.41 4.57
CA PRO A 212 15.98 -6.18 5.21
C PRO A 212 16.29 -7.12 6.37
N ASN A 213 15.28 -7.50 7.15
CA ASN A 213 15.45 -8.36 8.32
C ASN A 213 15.67 -9.84 7.97
N VAL A 214 15.37 -10.26 6.74
CA VAL A 214 15.67 -11.62 6.26
C VAL A 214 17.16 -11.76 5.92
N GLN A 215 17.80 -10.66 5.53
CA GLN A 215 19.20 -10.66 5.09
C GLN A 215 20.22 -10.46 6.22
N SER A 216 19.88 -9.74 7.30
CA SER A 216 20.89 -9.23 8.22
C SER A 216 20.96 -9.90 9.59
N GLY A 217 19.94 -10.59 10.06
CA GLY A 217 19.95 -11.17 11.43
C GLY A 217 20.21 -10.15 12.55
N LYS A 218 20.18 -8.85 12.25
CA LYS A 218 20.37 -7.75 13.18
C LYS A 218 19.22 -6.75 13.08
N PRO A 219 18.65 -6.27 14.18
CA PRO A 219 17.69 -5.19 14.15
C PRO A 219 18.37 -3.93 13.56
N SER A 220 17.84 -3.40 12.48
CA SER A 220 18.32 -2.13 11.93
C SER A 220 17.78 -0.99 12.79
N CYS A 221 18.59 -0.49 13.69
CA CYS A 221 18.35 0.81 14.33
C CYS A 221 18.62 1.91 13.28
N HIS A 222 17.63 2.30 12.51
CA HIS A 222 17.68 3.51 11.71
C HIS A 222 17.01 4.63 12.51
N GLY A 223 17.81 5.54 13.05
CA GLY A 223 17.32 6.74 13.70
C GLY A 223 18.03 7.19 14.98
N CYS A 224 19.33 6.91 15.12
CA CYS A 224 20.13 7.58 16.16
C CYS A 224 21.40 8.16 15.55
N SER A 225 21.29 9.34 14.94
CA SER A 225 22.43 10.26 14.83
C SER A 225 22.56 11.04 16.15
N GLY A 226 23.08 10.38 17.17
CA GLY A 226 23.30 11.01 18.47
C GLY A 226 23.98 10.00 19.38
N SER A 227 25.21 10.29 19.77
CA SER A 227 26.06 9.48 20.64
C SER A 227 25.32 8.92 21.86
N CYS A 228 24.93 7.64 21.84
CA CYS A 228 24.64 6.89 23.04
C CYS A 228 25.95 6.29 23.56
N LYS A 229 26.55 6.95 24.55
CA LYS A 229 27.48 6.32 25.47
C LYS A 229 26.66 5.67 26.59
N GLY A 230 26.82 4.35 26.75
CA GLY A 230 26.54 3.65 27.99
C GLY A 230 25.21 2.90 28.04
N ASP A 231 25.35 1.58 28.18
CA ASP A 231 24.49 0.61 28.85
C ASP A 231 23.07 0.35 28.27
N CYS A 232 22.99 -0.77 27.56
CA CYS A 232 21.86 -1.70 27.58
C CYS A 232 22.35 -3.08 27.92
#